data_7bf15fcc8d6c1927b9abaebcf6ae82a9
#
_entry.id   7bf15fcc8d6c1927b9abaebcf6ae82a9
#
_cell.length_a   1.000
_cell.length_b   1.000
_cell.length_c   1.000
_cell.angle_alpha   90.00
_cell.angle_beta   90.00
_cell.angle_gamma   90.00
#
_symmetry.space_group_name_H-M   'P 1'
#
loop_
_entity.id
_entity.type
_entity.pdbx_description
1 polymer ?
#
loop_
_entity_poly.entity_id
_entity_poly.type
_entity_poly.pdbx_seq_one_letter_code
_entity_poly.pdbx_strand_id
1 'polypeptide(L)'
;MGEGHKKLNFSDCMGLAIGQIIGSGIMVLTGIVIGLTGHGIAAAFILGAVLAIITCVPFIILTSAIPSSGAGFTYIRRLMGEKAGFMYIAMFVLSQVLIATYAKGFASYFCSIFPQFGESAVAMAALVICTAVNLIGLKSSALVQKGMVVLLLLSLFLFIVFGLPKVSWDALTPTVSNLMPNGPKNFFTGVALLSFACGGAKFVAENGDDIVEPSRTIPKVIVLSTSIVAVFYVLIGIVAGGVLPVETVAFQNLTLVAQEIFPTWLYLFFVFGGAVFALLTTLNGTLSWVTRGLQAAAKQGWLPEKTAEENRNGVPAILLMVFFLMGAIPILTGMDLTLISNMGVGTDMVTEFMVLLACWRLPDIFPEEYQKSAFCMKKRTLHILSLIHISEPTRLDVIS
;
A
#
# COMPACT_ATOMS: atom_id res chain seq x y z
N MET A 1 -34.33 -8.45 10.41
CA MET A 1 -33.91 -7.87 9.12
C MET A 1 -33.06 -6.67 9.47
N GLY A 2 -31.74 -6.83 9.49
CA GLY A 2 -30.82 -5.73 9.79
C GLY A 2 -30.85 -4.73 8.65
N GLU A 3 -30.86 -3.45 8.97
CA GLU A 3 -30.62 -2.38 8.02
C GLU A 3 -29.33 -2.70 7.26
N GLY A 4 -29.44 -2.91 5.95
CA GLY A 4 -28.31 -3.32 5.11
C GLY A 4 -27.20 -2.28 5.21
N HIS A 5 -26.03 -2.67 5.71
CA HIS A 5 -24.86 -1.79 5.76
C HIS A 5 -24.62 -1.16 4.39
N LYS A 6 -24.44 0.17 4.36
CA LYS A 6 -24.20 0.90 3.10
C LYS A 6 -22.90 0.41 2.47
N LYS A 7 -23.01 -0.28 1.33
CA LYS A 7 -21.83 -0.73 0.57
C LYS A 7 -20.95 0.43 0.10
N LEU A 8 -19.67 0.13 -0.07
CA LEU A 8 -18.69 1.05 -0.64
C LEU A 8 -18.97 1.24 -2.14
N ASN A 9 -19.04 2.48 -2.57
CA ASN A 9 -19.11 2.84 -3.98
C ASN A 9 -17.70 2.98 -4.60
N PHE A 10 -17.63 3.19 -5.91
CA PHE A 10 -16.37 3.36 -6.63
C PHE A 10 -15.48 4.47 -6.03
N SER A 11 -16.05 5.63 -5.68
CA SER A 11 -15.29 6.74 -5.09
C SER A 11 -14.75 6.43 -3.69
N ASP A 12 -15.47 5.63 -2.90
CA ASP A 12 -14.99 5.18 -1.59
C ASP A 12 -13.78 4.25 -1.76
N CYS A 13 -13.88 3.30 -2.69
CA CYS A 13 -12.79 2.37 -3.02
C CYS A 13 -11.57 3.10 -3.59
N MET A 14 -11.76 4.12 -4.43
CA MET A 14 -10.67 4.98 -4.92
C MET A 14 -9.94 5.69 -3.78
N GLY A 15 -10.67 6.25 -2.82
CA GLY A 15 -10.07 6.86 -1.62
C GLY A 15 -9.26 5.87 -0.79
N LEU A 16 -9.80 4.67 -0.56
CA LEU A 16 -9.08 3.61 0.15
C LEU A 16 -7.82 3.17 -0.62
N ALA A 17 -7.92 2.94 -1.94
CA ALA A 17 -6.80 2.50 -2.77
C ALA A 17 -5.68 3.54 -2.83
N ILE A 18 -6.00 4.80 -3.16
CA ILE A 18 -5.01 5.88 -3.25
C ILE A 18 -4.32 6.09 -1.91
N GLY A 19 -5.07 6.15 -0.80
CA GLY A 19 -4.49 6.31 0.53
C GLY A 19 -3.68 5.10 1.00
N GLN A 20 -3.92 3.91 0.43
CA GLN A 20 -3.12 2.73 0.72
C GLN A 20 -1.84 2.67 -0.13
N ILE A 21 -1.85 3.24 -1.35
CA ILE A 21 -0.65 3.36 -2.19
C ILE A 21 0.26 4.47 -1.65
N ILE A 22 -0.30 5.67 -1.40
CA ILE A 22 0.48 6.83 -0.97
C ILE A 22 0.70 6.76 0.54
N GLY A 23 1.79 6.10 0.92
CA GLY A 23 2.22 5.97 2.31
C GLY A 23 3.62 6.54 2.53
N SER A 24 4.38 5.92 3.43
CA SER A 24 5.79 6.26 3.67
C SER A 24 6.66 6.12 2.42
N GLY A 25 6.23 5.31 1.44
CA GLY A 25 6.99 5.03 0.22
C GLY A 25 7.42 6.27 -0.53
N ILE A 26 6.50 7.21 -0.82
CA ILE A 26 6.86 8.42 -1.57
C ILE A 26 7.75 9.36 -0.77
N MET A 27 7.55 9.48 0.54
CA MET A 27 8.25 10.45 1.37
C MET A 27 9.69 10.03 1.69
N VAL A 28 9.93 8.73 1.84
CA VAL A 28 11.23 8.17 2.26
C VAL A 28 11.94 7.49 1.10
N LEU A 29 11.26 6.60 0.36
CA LEU A 29 11.91 5.83 -0.70
C LEU A 29 12.37 6.70 -1.87
N THR A 30 11.72 7.85 -2.14
CA THR A 30 12.18 8.76 -3.18
C THR A 30 13.63 9.19 -2.97
N GLY A 31 14.01 9.62 -1.76
CA GLY A 31 15.38 10.01 -1.46
C GLY A 31 16.36 8.83 -1.50
N ILE A 32 15.95 7.66 -1.00
CA ILE A 32 16.75 6.43 -1.07
C ILE A 32 17.02 6.07 -2.54
N VAL A 33 15.98 6.10 -3.38
CA VAL A 33 16.13 5.74 -4.80
C VAL A 33 16.90 6.80 -5.57
N ILE A 34 16.80 8.10 -5.23
CA ILE A 34 17.70 9.13 -5.79
C ILE A 34 19.16 8.79 -5.46
N GLY A 35 19.48 8.33 -4.26
CA GLY A 35 20.81 7.86 -3.91
C GLY A 35 21.30 6.68 -4.76
N LEU A 36 20.40 5.81 -5.21
CA LEU A 36 20.70 4.66 -6.06
C LEU A 36 20.75 5.01 -7.55
N THR A 37 19.86 5.87 -8.02
CA THR A 37 19.60 6.12 -9.46
C THR A 37 19.97 7.51 -9.94
N GLY A 38 20.36 8.41 -9.03
CA GLY A 38 20.61 9.81 -9.38
C GLY A 38 19.40 10.45 -10.05
N HIS A 39 19.64 11.13 -11.18
CA HIS A 39 18.59 11.74 -12.00
C HIS A 39 17.68 10.73 -12.71
N GLY A 40 18.01 9.42 -12.69
CA GLY A 40 17.17 8.35 -13.24
C GLY A 40 15.89 8.04 -12.44
N ILE A 41 15.63 8.74 -11.34
CA ILE A 41 14.47 8.52 -10.46
C ILE A 41 13.13 8.53 -11.20
N ALA A 42 12.92 9.44 -12.15
CA ALA A 42 11.69 9.51 -12.92
C ALA A 42 11.47 8.26 -13.80
N ALA A 43 12.54 7.78 -14.46
CA ALA A 43 12.50 6.53 -15.22
C ALA A 43 12.29 5.33 -14.32
N ALA A 44 12.89 5.31 -13.13
CA ALA A 44 12.69 4.28 -12.13
C ALA A 44 11.24 4.26 -11.62
N PHE A 45 10.58 5.41 -11.43
CA PHE A 45 9.14 5.47 -11.10
C PHE A 45 8.25 4.94 -12.21
N ILE A 46 8.53 5.26 -13.48
CA ILE A 46 7.77 4.72 -14.63
C ILE A 46 7.84 3.21 -14.64
N LEU A 47 9.05 2.64 -14.58
CA LEU A 47 9.23 1.20 -14.58
C LEU A 47 8.65 0.54 -13.33
N GLY A 48 8.84 1.14 -12.16
CA GLY A 48 8.28 0.68 -10.89
C GLY A 48 6.75 0.63 -10.92
N ALA A 49 6.10 1.66 -11.47
CA ALA A 49 4.64 1.68 -11.63
C ALA A 49 4.13 0.62 -12.60
N VAL A 50 4.83 0.40 -13.72
CA VAL A 50 4.50 -0.69 -14.66
C VAL A 50 4.60 -2.04 -13.96
N LEU A 51 5.67 -2.29 -13.22
CA LEU A 51 5.82 -3.51 -12.43
C LEU A 51 4.72 -3.65 -11.37
N ALA A 52 4.37 -2.58 -10.65
CA ALA A 52 3.29 -2.59 -9.67
C ALA A 52 1.94 -2.96 -10.30
N ILE A 53 1.61 -2.44 -11.48
CA ILE A 53 0.40 -2.84 -12.20
C ILE A 53 0.46 -4.34 -12.56
N ILE A 54 1.60 -4.82 -13.05
CA ILE A 54 1.79 -6.23 -13.37
C ILE A 54 1.60 -7.09 -12.10
N THR A 55 2.15 -6.69 -10.94
CA THR A 55 1.99 -7.42 -9.68
C THR A 55 0.55 -7.44 -9.17
N CYS A 56 -0.26 -6.46 -9.53
CA CYS A 56 -1.68 -6.44 -9.20
C CYS A 56 -2.55 -7.32 -10.13
N VAL A 57 -2.05 -7.77 -11.29
CA VAL A 57 -2.82 -8.59 -12.25
C VAL A 57 -3.44 -9.84 -11.62
N PRO A 58 -2.76 -10.63 -10.78
CA PRO A 58 -3.36 -11.79 -10.12
C PRO A 58 -4.59 -11.41 -9.28
N PHE A 59 -4.51 -10.30 -8.53
CA PHE A 59 -5.65 -9.80 -7.75
C PHE A 59 -6.80 -9.34 -8.64
N ILE A 60 -6.50 -8.66 -9.75
CA ILE A 60 -7.49 -8.22 -10.74
C ILE A 60 -8.24 -9.41 -11.31
N ILE A 61 -7.54 -10.47 -11.69
CA ILE A 61 -8.13 -11.68 -12.27
C ILE A 61 -8.96 -12.43 -11.23
N LEU A 62 -8.39 -12.68 -10.04
CA LEU A 62 -9.06 -13.41 -8.98
C LEU A 62 -10.31 -12.70 -8.48
N THR A 63 -10.26 -11.39 -8.25
CA THR A 63 -11.41 -10.59 -7.82
C THR A 63 -12.48 -10.46 -8.88
N SER A 64 -12.11 -10.46 -10.17
CA SER A 64 -13.06 -10.46 -11.27
C SER A 64 -13.80 -11.80 -11.41
N ALA A 65 -13.08 -12.93 -11.20
CA ALA A 65 -13.63 -14.26 -11.32
C ALA A 65 -14.39 -14.71 -10.06
N ILE A 66 -13.83 -14.46 -8.87
CA ILE A 66 -14.34 -14.96 -7.59
C ILE A 66 -14.34 -13.81 -6.56
N PRO A 67 -15.21 -12.79 -6.71
CA PRO A 67 -15.27 -11.70 -5.74
C PRO A 67 -15.68 -12.22 -4.35
N SER A 68 -14.92 -11.82 -3.31
CA SER A 68 -15.17 -12.25 -1.93
C SER A 68 -14.45 -11.34 -0.94
N SER A 69 -14.96 -11.21 0.28
CA SER A 69 -14.20 -10.62 1.39
C SER A 69 -13.17 -11.61 1.95
N GLY A 70 -12.09 -11.07 2.53
CA GLY A 70 -10.94 -11.89 2.91
C GLY A 70 -10.32 -12.53 1.67
N ALA A 71 -10.17 -11.74 0.61
CA ALA A 71 -9.84 -12.16 -0.75
C ALA A 71 -8.65 -13.11 -0.80
N GLY A 72 -7.51 -12.72 -0.22
CA GLY A 72 -6.31 -13.54 -0.24
C GLY A 72 -6.52 -14.92 0.39
N PHE A 73 -7.08 -14.97 1.61
CA PHE A 73 -7.39 -16.22 2.30
C PHE A 73 -8.36 -17.10 1.50
N THR A 74 -9.45 -16.50 1.01
CA THR A 74 -10.50 -17.21 0.29
C THR A 74 -9.97 -17.81 -1.01
N TYR A 75 -9.15 -17.08 -1.76
CA TYR A 75 -8.55 -17.56 -3.01
C TYR A 75 -7.61 -18.73 -2.76
N ILE A 76 -6.69 -18.58 -1.82
CA ILE A 76 -5.69 -19.61 -1.56
C ILE A 76 -6.36 -20.88 -1.03
N ARG A 77 -7.31 -20.76 -0.11
CA ARG A 77 -8.04 -21.91 0.41
C ARG A 77 -8.81 -22.64 -0.70
N ARG A 78 -9.54 -21.91 -1.57
CA ARG A 78 -10.34 -22.52 -2.65
C ARG A 78 -9.49 -23.15 -3.74
N LEU A 79 -8.33 -22.55 -4.07
CA LEU A 79 -7.50 -22.95 -5.20
C LEU A 79 -6.33 -23.87 -4.80
N MET A 80 -5.86 -23.79 -3.55
CA MET A 80 -4.69 -24.54 -3.07
C MET A 80 -5.01 -25.49 -1.89
N GLY A 81 -6.21 -25.37 -1.32
CA GLY A 81 -6.70 -26.23 -0.24
C GLY A 81 -6.45 -25.67 1.17
N GLU A 82 -6.98 -26.41 2.17
CA GLU A 82 -7.03 -25.98 3.58
C GLU A 82 -5.65 -25.70 4.19
N LYS A 83 -4.65 -26.55 3.92
CA LYS A 83 -3.29 -26.39 4.47
C LYS A 83 -2.63 -25.11 3.96
N ALA A 84 -2.79 -24.80 2.68
CA ALA A 84 -2.29 -23.56 2.11
C ALA A 84 -3.03 -22.34 2.66
N GLY A 85 -4.37 -22.44 2.85
CA GLY A 85 -5.17 -21.40 3.51
C GLY A 85 -4.70 -21.11 4.93
N PHE A 86 -4.37 -22.15 5.72
CA PHE A 86 -3.82 -21.98 7.06
C PHE A 86 -2.45 -21.27 7.04
N MET A 87 -1.55 -21.71 6.17
CA MET A 87 -0.24 -21.07 6.02
C MET A 87 -0.38 -19.58 5.63
N TYR A 88 -1.27 -19.29 4.68
CA TYR A 88 -1.55 -17.91 4.27
C TYR A 88 -2.01 -17.05 5.43
N ILE A 89 -3.06 -17.50 6.18
CA ILE A 89 -3.60 -16.67 7.25
C ILE A 89 -2.60 -16.48 8.40
N ALA A 90 -1.76 -17.46 8.68
CA ALA A 90 -0.68 -17.33 9.65
C ALA A 90 0.35 -16.27 9.22
N MET A 91 0.82 -16.32 7.97
CA MET A 91 1.76 -15.32 7.42
C MET A 91 1.11 -13.94 7.32
N PHE A 92 -0.15 -13.88 6.90
CA PHE A 92 -0.92 -12.64 6.84
C PHE A 92 -1.05 -11.98 8.21
N VAL A 93 -1.37 -12.73 9.26
CA VAL A 93 -1.44 -12.17 10.62
C VAL A 93 -0.09 -11.64 11.06
N LEU A 94 0.98 -12.41 10.84
CA LEU A 94 2.34 -11.98 11.20
C LEU A 94 2.76 -10.70 10.45
N SER A 95 2.36 -10.54 9.18
CA SER A 95 2.69 -9.33 8.41
C SER A 95 2.02 -8.07 9.01
N GLN A 96 0.92 -8.19 9.75
CA GLN A 96 0.21 -7.04 10.30
C GLN A 96 0.94 -6.32 11.45
N VAL A 97 2.10 -6.77 11.85
CA VAL A 97 3.04 -5.98 12.68
C VAL A 97 3.36 -4.64 11.99
N LEU A 98 3.20 -4.53 10.67
CA LEU A 98 3.30 -3.29 9.89
C LEU A 98 2.36 -2.16 10.36
N ILE A 99 1.27 -2.47 11.05
CA ILE A 99 0.40 -1.47 11.69
C ILE A 99 1.22 -0.57 12.64
N ALA A 100 2.14 -1.17 13.41
CA ALA A 100 3.04 -0.40 14.26
C ALA A 100 4.01 0.47 13.46
N THR A 101 4.49 0.00 12.31
CA THR A 101 5.37 0.77 11.41
C THR A 101 4.68 2.04 10.93
N TYR A 102 3.43 1.96 10.51
CA TYR A 102 2.66 3.13 10.04
C TYR A 102 2.40 4.13 11.16
N ALA A 103 2.04 3.64 12.36
CA ALA A 103 1.81 4.50 13.53
C ALA A 103 3.10 5.18 14.02
N LYS A 104 4.22 4.45 14.11
CA LYS A 104 5.53 5.00 14.48
C LYS A 104 6.07 5.96 13.44
N GLY A 105 5.93 5.63 12.15
CA GLY A 105 6.28 6.53 11.06
C GLY A 105 5.51 7.86 11.12
N PHE A 106 4.18 7.81 11.35
CA PHE A 106 3.39 9.01 11.61
C PHE A 106 3.94 9.82 12.77
N ALA A 107 4.23 9.16 13.89
CA ALA A 107 4.74 9.84 15.09
C ALA A 107 6.09 10.51 14.86
N SER A 108 7.00 9.86 14.12
CA SER A 108 8.31 10.42 13.78
C SER A 108 8.18 11.72 12.99
N TYR A 109 7.33 11.78 11.96
CA TYR A 109 7.08 13.01 11.21
C TYR A 109 6.38 14.07 12.05
N PHE A 110 5.40 13.69 12.86
CA PHE A 110 4.69 14.63 13.74
C PHE A 110 5.62 15.24 14.79
N CYS A 111 6.42 14.42 15.47
CA CYS A 111 7.35 14.86 16.49
C CYS A 111 8.54 15.65 15.94
N SER A 112 8.89 15.49 14.64
CA SER A 112 9.89 16.37 14.03
C SER A 112 9.47 17.85 14.00
N ILE A 113 8.15 18.12 14.02
CA ILE A 113 7.59 19.48 14.07
C ILE A 113 7.25 19.87 15.52
N PHE A 114 6.77 18.90 16.30
CA PHE A 114 6.35 19.09 17.69
C PHE A 114 7.19 18.23 18.64
N PRO A 115 8.47 18.56 18.86
CA PRO A 115 9.39 17.74 19.67
C PRO A 115 9.01 17.61 21.15
N GLN A 116 8.06 18.42 21.64
CA GLN A 116 7.54 18.34 23.00
C GLN A 116 6.69 17.08 23.26
N PHE A 117 6.24 16.39 22.22
CA PHE A 117 5.44 15.15 22.35
C PHE A 117 6.35 13.92 22.25
N GLY A 118 6.05 12.90 23.05
CA GLY A 118 6.76 11.62 22.97
C GLY A 118 6.26 10.78 21.78
N GLU A 119 7.17 10.26 20.96
CA GLU A 119 6.83 9.48 19.75
C GLU A 119 5.89 8.31 20.04
N SER A 120 6.14 7.54 21.13
CA SER A 120 5.27 6.40 21.49
C SER A 120 3.85 6.84 21.85
N ALA A 121 3.69 7.99 22.52
CA ALA A 121 2.37 8.53 22.86
C ALA A 121 1.61 8.99 21.59
N VAL A 122 2.31 9.67 20.68
CA VAL A 122 1.73 10.12 19.40
C VAL A 122 1.37 8.93 18.51
N ALA A 123 2.24 7.92 18.42
CA ALA A 123 1.96 6.69 17.68
C ALA A 123 0.74 5.95 18.23
N MET A 124 0.66 5.83 19.55
CA MET A 124 -0.48 5.20 20.21
C MET A 124 -1.76 6.00 20.00
N ALA A 125 -1.73 7.33 20.10
CA ALA A 125 -2.89 8.19 19.84
C ALA A 125 -3.40 8.00 18.39
N ALA A 126 -2.52 7.98 17.40
CA ALA A 126 -2.88 7.74 16.01
C ALA A 126 -3.54 6.36 15.84
N LEU A 127 -2.96 5.31 16.43
CA LEU A 127 -3.51 3.96 16.38
C LEU A 127 -4.90 3.88 17.03
N VAL A 128 -5.09 4.50 18.20
CA VAL A 128 -6.39 4.55 18.89
C VAL A 128 -7.44 5.29 18.07
N ILE A 129 -7.10 6.46 17.53
CA ILE A 129 -8.02 7.28 16.71
C ILE A 129 -8.44 6.51 15.45
N CYS A 130 -7.49 5.94 14.70
CA CYS A 130 -7.81 5.17 13.48
C CYS A 130 -8.62 3.91 13.82
N THR A 131 -8.33 3.24 14.93
CA THR A 131 -9.13 2.08 15.38
C THR A 131 -10.55 2.50 15.75
N ALA A 132 -10.72 3.60 16.48
CA ALA A 132 -12.04 4.13 16.83
C ALA A 132 -12.86 4.51 15.59
N VAL A 133 -12.26 5.16 14.60
CA VAL A 133 -12.91 5.49 13.32
C VAL A 133 -13.36 4.21 12.60
N ASN A 134 -12.54 3.17 12.60
CA ASN A 134 -12.89 1.89 11.96
C ASN A 134 -14.00 1.12 12.74
N LEU A 135 -14.07 1.25 14.07
CA LEU A 135 -15.17 0.69 14.89
C LEU A 135 -16.53 1.31 14.59
N ILE A 136 -16.58 2.56 14.11
CA ILE A 136 -17.81 3.26 13.69
C ILE A 136 -18.37 2.67 12.39
N GLY A 137 -17.54 1.97 11.61
CA GLY A 137 -17.93 1.25 10.40
C GLY A 137 -17.12 1.60 9.17
N LEU A 138 -17.09 0.66 8.23
CA LEU A 138 -16.29 0.74 7.00
C LEU A 138 -16.62 2.00 6.17
N LYS A 139 -17.89 2.38 6.09
CA LYS A 139 -18.31 3.57 5.33
C LYS A 139 -17.80 4.87 5.96
N SER A 140 -17.81 4.95 7.28
CA SER A 140 -17.27 6.11 8.02
C SER A 140 -15.75 6.20 7.86
N SER A 141 -15.05 5.06 7.99
CA SER A 141 -13.63 4.98 7.72
C SER A 141 -13.28 5.42 6.30
N ALA A 142 -14.02 4.97 5.29
CA ALA A 142 -13.82 5.38 3.90
C ALA A 142 -14.08 6.88 3.65
N LEU A 143 -15.03 7.48 4.38
CA LEU A 143 -15.29 8.93 4.29
C LEU A 143 -14.12 9.75 4.85
N VAL A 144 -13.63 9.38 6.04
CA VAL A 144 -12.44 10.01 6.66
C VAL A 144 -11.23 9.83 5.74
N GLN A 145 -11.05 8.62 5.21
CA GLN A 145 -10.00 8.31 4.24
C GLN A 145 -10.02 9.23 3.03
N LYS A 146 -11.19 9.45 2.43
CA LYS A 146 -11.32 10.36 1.27
C LYS A 146 -10.93 11.79 1.61
N GLY A 147 -11.33 12.29 2.77
CA GLY A 147 -10.94 13.62 3.23
C GLY A 147 -9.42 13.77 3.34
N MET A 148 -8.76 12.80 3.98
CA MET A 148 -7.29 12.77 4.11
C MET A 148 -6.61 12.67 2.74
N VAL A 149 -7.12 11.82 1.83
CA VAL A 149 -6.55 11.63 0.49
C VAL A 149 -6.67 12.90 -0.37
N VAL A 150 -7.77 13.64 -0.27
CA VAL A 150 -7.91 14.92 -1.00
C VAL A 150 -6.84 15.91 -0.54
N LEU A 151 -6.62 16.06 0.76
CA LEU A 151 -5.58 16.96 1.28
C LEU A 151 -4.17 16.48 0.93
N LEU A 152 -3.96 15.17 0.96
CA LEU A 152 -2.70 14.54 0.54
C LEU A 152 -2.40 14.82 -0.94
N LEU A 153 -3.34 14.56 -1.84
CA LEU A 153 -3.17 14.82 -3.27
C LEU A 153 -2.99 16.30 -3.58
N LEU A 154 -3.72 17.18 -2.86
CA LEU A 154 -3.52 18.62 -2.99
C LEU A 154 -2.10 19.04 -2.58
N SER A 155 -1.61 18.49 -1.48
CA SER A 155 -0.25 18.75 -0.99
C SER A 155 0.81 18.32 -2.02
N LEU A 156 0.68 17.11 -2.58
CA LEU A 156 1.57 16.60 -3.61
C LEU A 156 1.45 17.37 -4.93
N PHE A 157 0.24 17.77 -5.31
CA PHE A 157 0.00 18.61 -6.48
C PHE A 157 0.69 19.97 -6.36
N LEU A 158 0.58 20.62 -5.21
CA LEU A 158 1.29 21.88 -4.96
C LEU A 158 2.80 21.69 -5.01
N PHE A 159 3.32 20.57 -4.46
CA PHE A 159 4.76 20.25 -4.59
C PHE A 159 5.21 20.19 -6.04
N ILE A 160 4.43 19.58 -6.91
CA ILE A 160 4.71 19.49 -8.35
C ILE A 160 4.64 20.89 -8.99
N VAL A 161 3.57 21.63 -8.76
CA VAL A 161 3.33 22.94 -9.41
C VAL A 161 4.42 23.96 -9.04
N PHE A 162 4.79 24.03 -7.76
CA PHE A 162 5.82 24.96 -7.30
C PHE A 162 7.24 24.47 -7.57
N GLY A 163 7.42 23.14 -7.69
CA GLY A 163 8.73 22.55 -7.92
C GLY A 163 9.14 22.53 -9.38
N LEU A 164 8.23 22.23 -10.32
CA LEU A 164 8.56 22.13 -11.75
C LEU A 164 9.29 23.37 -12.34
N PRO A 165 8.92 24.63 -11.99
CA PRO A 165 9.65 25.81 -12.47
C PRO A 165 11.09 25.91 -11.95
N LYS A 166 11.42 25.24 -10.85
CA LYS A 166 12.74 25.24 -10.22
C LYS A 166 13.64 24.09 -10.68
N VAL A 167 13.13 23.21 -11.55
CA VAL A 167 13.86 22.04 -12.05
C VAL A 167 14.97 22.44 -13.01
N SER A 168 16.17 21.96 -12.77
CA SER A 168 17.32 22.07 -13.68
C SER A 168 17.21 21.00 -14.79
N TRP A 169 16.54 21.32 -15.89
CA TRP A 169 16.22 20.38 -16.97
C TRP A 169 17.48 19.81 -17.66
N ASP A 170 18.59 20.56 -17.70
CA ASP A 170 19.84 20.08 -18.26
C ASP A 170 20.41 18.87 -17.51
N ALA A 171 20.18 18.79 -16.19
CA ALA A 171 20.61 17.68 -15.36
C ALA A 171 19.79 16.41 -15.62
N LEU A 172 18.55 16.56 -16.10
CA LEU A 172 17.62 15.45 -16.38
C LEU A 172 17.76 14.88 -17.80
N THR A 173 18.75 15.27 -18.58
CA THR A 173 18.95 14.72 -19.93
C THR A 173 19.11 13.20 -19.87
N PRO A 174 18.38 12.42 -20.73
CA PRO A 174 18.31 10.97 -20.65
C PRO A 174 19.57 10.29 -21.24
N THR A 175 20.73 10.56 -20.66
CA THR A 175 21.96 9.81 -20.95
C THR A 175 22.10 8.62 -20.02
N VAL A 176 22.77 7.56 -20.45
CA VAL A 176 22.98 6.36 -19.61
C VAL A 176 23.69 6.72 -18.30
N SER A 177 24.63 7.65 -18.35
CA SER A 177 25.33 8.15 -17.17
C SER A 177 24.41 8.88 -16.18
N ASN A 178 23.39 9.59 -16.66
CA ASN A 178 22.43 10.28 -15.81
C ASN A 178 21.33 9.36 -15.30
N LEU A 179 20.91 8.38 -16.12
CA LEU A 179 19.86 7.41 -15.74
C LEU A 179 20.37 6.34 -14.76
N MET A 180 21.63 5.94 -14.88
CA MET A 180 22.21 4.83 -14.09
C MET A 180 23.63 5.17 -13.61
N PRO A 181 23.85 6.29 -12.89
CA PRO A 181 25.19 6.72 -12.49
C PRO A 181 25.89 5.66 -11.61
N ASN A 182 25.14 4.91 -10.82
CA ASN A 182 25.62 3.86 -9.92
C ASN A 182 25.48 2.45 -10.52
N GLY A 183 25.30 2.36 -11.84
CA GLY A 183 25.20 1.11 -12.59
C GLY A 183 23.78 0.48 -12.61
N PRO A 184 23.58 -0.51 -13.50
CA PRO A 184 22.26 -1.13 -13.70
C PRO A 184 21.70 -1.82 -12.46
N LYS A 185 22.54 -2.48 -11.65
CA LYS A 185 22.09 -3.17 -10.42
C LYS A 185 21.36 -2.20 -9.50
N ASN A 186 21.96 -1.06 -9.18
CA ASN A 186 21.38 -0.06 -8.29
C ASN A 186 20.11 0.57 -8.89
N PHE A 187 20.09 0.79 -10.20
CA PHE A 187 18.89 1.29 -10.89
C PHE A 187 17.72 0.32 -10.75
N PHE A 188 17.91 -0.96 -11.06
CA PHE A 188 16.84 -1.96 -10.94
C PHE A 188 16.45 -2.23 -9.47
N THR A 189 17.36 -2.12 -8.51
CA THR A 189 17.04 -2.11 -7.08
C THR A 189 16.10 -0.96 -6.75
N GLY A 190 16.36 0.24 -7.25
CA GLY A 190 15.48 1.40 -7.10
C GLY A 190 14.10 1.16 -7.73
N VAL A 191 14.04 0.58 -8.93
CA VAL A 191 12.79 0.21 -9.60
C VAL A 191 11.97 -0.77 -8.75
N ALA A 192 12.60 -1.78 -8.15
CA ALA A 192 11.92 -2.74 -7.28
C ALA A 192 11.34 -2.08 -6.02
N LEU A 193 12.10 -1.19 -5.36
CA LEU A 193 11.62 -0.41 -4.21
C LEU A 193 10.41 0.45 -4.57
N LEU A 194 10.43 1.11 -5.73
CA LEU A 194 9.33 1.95 -6.20
C LEU A 194 8.11 1.12 -6.65
N SER A 195 8.33 -0.08 -7.18
CA SER A 195 7.23 -1.02 -7.47
C SER A 195 6.46 -1.38 -6.20
N PHE A 196 7.17 -1.68 -5.12
CA PHE A 196 6.53 -1.91 -3.81
C PHE A 196 5.74 -0.68 -3.34
N ALA A 197 6.30 0.53 -3.47
CA ALA A 197 5.63 1.77 -3.09
C ALA A 197 4.31 2.02 -3.87
N CYS A 198 4.17 1.47 -5.08
CA CYS A 198 2.97 1.60 -5.91
C CYS A 198 1.95 0.47 -5.70
N GLY A 199 2.25 -0.57 -4.92
CA GLY A 199 1.49 -1.82 -4.87
C GLY A 199 0.24 -1.85 -3.98
N GLY A 200 -0.07 -0.80 -3.22
CA GLY A 200 -1.09 -0.80 -2.17
C GLY A 200 -2.56 -0.99 -2.61
N ALA A 201 -2.89 -0.73 -3.89
CA ALA A 201 -4.27 -0.78 -4.39
C ALA A 201 -4.95 -2.16 -4.23
N LYS A 202 -4.19 -3.25 -4.26
CA LYS A 202 -4.68 -4.63 -4.17
C LYS A 202 -5.48 -4.91 -2.89
N PHE A 203 -5.19 -4.22 -1.79
CA PHE A 203 -5.85 -4.44 -0.51
C PHE A 203 -7.34 -4.04 -0.49
N VAL A 204 -7.82 -3.25 -1.47
CA VAL A 204 -9.26 -3.01 -1.65
C VAL A 204 -10.02 -4.31 -1.90
N ALA A 205 -9.38 -5.32 -2.49
CA ALA A 205 -9.95 -6.64 -2.74
C ALA A 205 -10.42 -7.35 -1.46
N GLU A 206 -9.77 -7.08 -0.33
CA GLU A 206 -10.13 -7.69 0.97
C GLU A 206 -11.55 -7.32 1.43
N ASN A 207 -12.11 -6.20 0.96
CA ASN A 207 -13.46 -5.74 1.27
C ASN A 207 -14.51 -6.17 0.22
N GLY A 208 -14.28 -7.23 -0.55
CA GLY A 208 -15.07 -7.60 -1.73
C GLY A 208 -16.59 -7.62 -1.51
N ASP A 209 -17.08 -8.23 -0.42
CA ASP A 209 -18.54 -8.34 -0.14
C ASP A 209 -19.19 -6.99 0.23
N ASP A 210 -18.40 -6.04 0.71
CA ASP A 210 -18.84 -4.71 1.11
C ASP A 210 -18.81 -3.71 -0.05
N ILE A 211 -18.42 -4.11 -1.27
CA ILE A 211 -18.30 -3.26 -2.45
C ILE A 211 -19.49 -3.47 -3.40
N VAL A 212 -19.94 -2.39 -4.04
CA VAL A 212 -20.95 -2.45 -5.10
C VAL A 212 -20.30 -2.99 -6.38
N GLU A 213 -20.89 -4.04 -6.97
CA GLU A 213 -20.37 -4.72 -8.17
C GLU A 213 -18.86 -5.04 -8.10
N PRO A 214 -18.41 -5.83 -7.10
CA PRO A 214 -16.99 -5.98 -6.79
C PRO A 214 -16.18 -6.52 -7.97
N SER A 215 -16.70 -7.45 -8.76
CA SER A 215 -16.01 -8.02 -9.93
C SER A 215 -15.64 -7.00 -11.01
N ARG A 216 -16.32 -5.86 -11.07
CA ARG A 216 -16.04 -4.78 -12.00
C ARG A 216 -15.36 -3.58 -11.32
N THR A 217 -15.79 -3.27 -10.10
CA THR A 217 -15.31 -2.11 -9.35
C THR A 217 -13.85 -2.29 -8.91
N ILE A 218 -13.51 -3.43 -8.31
CA ILE A 218 -12.17 -3.65 -7.76
C ILE A 218 -11.08 -3.60 -8.85
N PRO A 219 -11.20 -4.31 -9.98
CA PRO A 219 -10.22 -4.21 -11.06
C PRO A 219 -10.01 -2.80 -11.58
N LYS A 220 -11.11 -2.05 -11.79
CA LYS A 220 -11.04 -0.66 -12.24
C LYS A 220 -10.36 0.25 -11.23
N VAL A 221 -10.68 0.07 -9.95
CA VAL A 221 -10.06 0.84 -8.85
C VAL A 221 -8.55 0.57 -8.79
N ILE A 222 -8.13 -0.69 -8.84
CA ILE A 222 -6.71 -1.05 -8.80
C ILE A 222 -5.95 -0.37 -9.94
N VAL A 223 -6.40 -0.55 -11.18
CA VAL A 223 -5.71 0.03 -12.35
C VAL A 223 -5.71 1.55 -12.31
N LEU A 224 -6.87 2.16 -12.06
CA LEU A 224 -6.99 3.62 -12.12
C LEU A 224 -6.25 4.32 -10.99
N SER A 225 -6.36 3.81 -9.75
CA SER A 225 -5.64 4.40 -8.60
C SER A 225 -4.14 4.28 -8.74
N THR A 226 -3.63 3.10 -9.15
CA THR A 226 -2.19 2.91 -9.41
C THR A 226 -1.71 3.83 -10.53
N SER A 227 -2.48 3.98 -11.63
CA SER A 227 -2.10 4.86 -12.74
C SER A 227 -2.07 6.34 -12.33
N ILE A 228 -3.08 6.81 -11.59
CA ILE A 228 -3.12 8.19 -11.08
C ILE A 228 -1.91 8.45 -10.18
N VAL A 229 -1.67 7.57 -9.21
CA VAL A 229 -0.54 7.72 -8.28
C VAL A 229 0.79 7.64 -9.02
N ALA A 230 0.92 6.77 -10.03
CA ALA A 230 2.12 6.68 -10.86
C ALA A 230 2.46 8.01 -11.54
N VAL A 231 1.46 8.71 -12.09
CA VAL A 231 1.66 10.04 -12.68
C VAL A 231 2.18 11.03 -11.64
N PHE A 232 1.57 11.08 -10.44
CA PHE A 232 2.06 11.92 -9.36
C PHE A 232 3.50 11.57 -8.98
N TYR A 233 3.83 10.29 -8.84
CA TYR A 233 5.15 9.83 -8.42
C TYR A 233 6.24 10.15 -9.45
N VAL A 234 5.94 10.00 -10.74
CA VAL A 234 6.87 10.40 -11.81
C VAL A 234 7.15 11.91 -11.76
N LEU A 235 6.10 12.73 -11.61
CA LEU A 235 6.26 14.19 -11.54
C LEU A 235 7.01 14.62 -10.26
N ILE A 236 6.73 13.97 -9.13
CA ILE A 236 7.46 14.19 -7.87
C ILE A 236 8.93 13.76 -8.04
N GLY A 237 9.18 12.64 -8.71
CA GLY A 237 10.54 12.18 -9.01
C GLY A 237 11.33 13.17 -9.86
N ILE A 238 10.69 13.77 -10.87
CA ILE A 238 11.30 14.85 -11.69
C ILE A 238 11.68 16.04 -10.81
N VAL A 239 10.74 16.50 -9.96
CA VAL A 239 11.00 17.65 -9.08
C VAL A 239 12.09 17.31 -8.05
N ALA A 240 11.99 16.17 -7.38
CA ALA A 240 12.92 15.76 -6.34
C ALA A 240 14.34 15.54 -6.88
N GLY A 241 14.46 14.98 -8.08
CA GLY A 241 15.76 14.73 -8.72
C GLY A 241 16.33 15.92 -9.50
N GLY A 242 15.55 17.01 -9.68
CA GLY A 242 15.98 18.13 -10.54
C GLY A 242 16.05 19.50 -9.85
N VAL A 243 15.56 19.68 -8.63
CA VAL A 243 15.55 20.97 -7.92
C VAL A 243 16.86 21.19 -7.16
N LEU A 244 17.39 20.18 -6.50
CA LEU A 244 18.63 20.22 -5.73
C LEU A 244 19.65 19.23 -6.30
N PRO A 245 20.97 19.44 -6.05
CA PRO A 245 21.99 18.45 -6.41
C PRO A 245 21.70 17.07 -5.83
N VAL A 246 21.96 16.02 -6.61
CA VAL A 246 21.70 14.62 -6.21
C VAL A 246 22.35 14.29 -4.86
N GLU A 247 23.57 14.75 -4.63
CA GLU A 247 24.34 14.52 -3.40
C GLU A 247 23.64 15.07 -2.16
N THR A 248 22.87 16.14 -2.32
CA THR A 248 22.11 16.77 -1.22
C THR A 248 20.84 16.01 -0.90
N VAL A 249 20.16 15.46 -1.91
CA VAL A 249 18.85 14.80 -1.78
C VAL A 249 18.99 13.29 -1.54
N ALA A 250 20.11 12.70 -1.94
CA ALA A 250 20.38 11.28 -1.81
C ALA A 250 20.20 10.83 -0.34
N PHE A 251 19.37 9.78 -0.14
CA PHE A 251 19.05 9.20 1.17
C PHE A 251 18.34 10.16 2.15
N GLN A 252 17.86 11.30 1.68
CA GLN A 252 17.12 12.27 2.48
C GLN A 252 15.60 12.15 2.24
N ASN A 253 14.83 12.68 3.17
CA ASN A 253 13.37 12.75 3.03
C ASN A 253 12.97 13.82 1.99
N LEU A 254 11.82 13.61 1.34
CA LEU A 254 11.27 14.55 0.36
C LEU A 254 11.01 15.94 0.94
N THR A 255 10.86 16.05 2.25
CA THR A 255 10.68 17.32 2.98
C THR A 255 11.86 18.29 2.79
N LEU A 256 13.07 17.79 2.55
CA LEU A 256 14.24 18.65 2.25
C LEU A 256 14.03 19.44 0.96
N VAL A 257 13.58 18.78 -0.10
CA VAL A 257 13.26 19.43 -1.37
C VAL A 257 12.08 20.38 -1.22
N ALA A 258 11.07 19.99 -0.44
CA ALA A 258 9.91 20.84 -0.16
C ALA A 258 10.29 22.13 0.56
N GLN A 259 11.27 22.09 1.46
CA GLN A 259 11.78 23.28 2.18
C GLN A 259 12.41 24.32 1.22
N GLU A 260 13.08 23.84 0.16
CA GLU A 260 13.65 24.71 -0.89
C GLU A 260 12.57 25.28 -1.82
N ILE A 261 11.50 24.52 -2.08
CA ILE A 261 10.46 24.90 -3.03
C ILE A 261 9.48 25.90 -2.41
N PHE A 262 9.08 25.68 -1.14
CA PHE A 262 7.94 26.33 -0.52
C PHE A 262 8.31 27.48 0.42
N PRO A 263 7.45 28.52 0.51
CA PRO A 263 7.47 29.41 1.67
C PRO A 263 7.02 28.64 2.92
N THR A 264 7.43 29.12 4.11
CA THR A 264 7.26 28.43 5.40
C THR A 264 5.84 27.88 5.63
N TRP A 265 4.81 28.66 5.34
CA TRP A 265 3.41 28.23 5.58
C TRP A 265 2.98 27.07 4.66
N LEU A 266 3.45 27.06 3.41
CA LEU A 266 3.16 26.02 2.44
C LEU A 266 4.00 24.78 2.70
N TYR A 267 5.22 24.94 3.19
CA TYR A 267 6.04 23.84 3.70
C TYR A 267 5.36 23.10 4.85
N LEU A 268 4.83 23.83 5.85
CA LEU A 268 4.06 23.22 6.92
C LEU A 268 2.83 22.46 6.39
N PHE A 269 2.10 23.07 5.45
CA PHE A 269 0.98 22.37 4.80
C PHE A 269 1.44 21.09 4.09
N PHE A 270 2.59 21.10 3.41
CA PHE A 270 3.15 19.92 2.75
C PHE A 270 3.53 18.83 3.76
N VAL A 271 4.14 19.18 4.87
CA VAL A 271 4.50 18.18 5.88
C VAL A 271 3.25 17.56 6.50
N PHE A 272 2.25 18.35 6.87
CA PHE A 272 1.01 17.83 7.45
C PHE A 272 0.13 17.14 6.41
N GLY A 273 -0.20 17.82 5.33
CA GLY A 273 -1.08 17.32 4.28
C GLY A 273 -0.44 16.19 3.45
N GLY A 274 0.89 16.23 3.28
CA GLY A 274 1.65 15.21 2.58
C GLY A 274 2.13 14.09 3.50
N ALA A 275 3.20 14.31 4.26
CA ALA A 275 3.89 13.25 5.00
C ALA A 275 3.04 12.64 6.12
N VAL A 276 2.42 13.47 6.94
CA VAL A 276 1.61 13.02 8.09
C VAL A 276 0.36 12.29 7.61
N PHE A 277 -0.37 12.85 6.64
CA PHE A 277 -1.58 12.20 6.12
C PHE A 277 -1.27 10.96 5.27
N ALA A 278 -0.14 10.89 4.58
CA ALA A 278 0.27 9.67 3.88
C ALA A 278 0.30 8.46 4.83
N LEU A 279 0.88 8.61 6.00
CA LEU A 279 0.98 7.54 6.99
C LEU A 279 -0.35 7.26 7.70
N LEU A 280 -1.13 8.30 8.01
CA LEU A 280 -2.47 8.12 8.59
C LEU A 280 -3.43 7.43 7.61
N THR A 281 -3.40 7.76 6.32
CA THR A 281 -4.24 7.09 5.32
C THR A 281 -3.87 5.62 5.19
N THR A 282 -2.58 5.28 5.23
CA THR A 282 -2.14 3.89 5.20
C THR A 282 -2.57 3.14 6.46
N LEU A 283 -2.40 3.74 7.65
CA LEU A 283 -2.83 3.15 8.92
C LEU A 283 -4.35 2.93 8.96
N ASN A 284 -5.14 3.96 8.65
CA ASN A 284 -6.59 3.89 8.63
C ASN A 284 -7.11 2.90 7.57
N GLY A 285 -6.54 2.94 6.37
CA GLY A 285 -6.86 2.00 5.31
C GLY A 285 -6.57 0.56 5.70
N THR A 286 -5.41 0.27 6.30
CA THR A 286 -5.06 -1.07 6.77
C THR A 286 -6.08 -1.59 7.79
N LEU A 287 -6.44 -0.80 8.79
CA LEU A 287 -7.43 -1.18 9.79
C LEU A 287 -8.83 -1.42 9.18
N SER A 288 -9.14 -0.85 8.01
CA SER A 288 -10.43 -1.04 7.34
C SER A 288 -10.61 -2.42 6.69
N TRP A 289 -9.52 -3.08 6.29
CA TRP A 289 -9.57 -4.35 5.57
C TRP A 289 -8.92 -5.53 6.32
N VAL A 290 -8.03 -5.26 7.27
CA VAL A 290 -7.19 -6.28 7.92
C VAL A 290 -7.97 -7.41 8.61
N THR A 291 -9.16 -7.13 9.09
CA THR A 291 -10.01 -8.12 9.79
C THR A 291 -10.66 -9.13 8.85
N ARG A 292 -10.78 -8.82 7.56
CA ARG A 292 -11.62 -9.58 6.61
C ARG A 292 -11.11 -11.00 6.37
N GLY A 293 -9.80 -11.19 6.26
CA GLY A 293 -9.18 -12.51 6.11
C GLY A 293 -9.47 -13.43 7.30
N LEU A 294 -9.25 -12.93 8.53
CA LEU A 294 -9.54 -13.68 9.76
C LEU A 294 -11.04 -13.91 9.95
N GLN A 295 -11.87 -12.93 9.62
CA GLN A 295 -13.34 -13.08 9.70
C GLN A 295 -13.81 -14.18 8.75
N ALA A 296 -13.27 -14.25 7.53
CA ALA A 296 -13.57 -15.33 6.60
C ALA A 296 -13.14 -16.70 7.14
N ALA A 297 -11.97 -16.79 7.79
CA ALA A 297 -11.51 -18.01 8.44
C ALA A 297 -12.39 -18.42 9.62
N ALA A 298 -12.82 -17.45 10.45
CA ALA A 298 -13.72 -17.71 11.58
C ALA A 298 -15.10 -18.19 11.13
N LYS A 299 -15.71 -17.58 10.11
CA LYS A 299 -16.97 -18.04 9.49
C LYS A 299 -16.90 -19.47 8.93
N GLN A 300 -15.68 -19.98 8.72
CA GLN A 300 -15.43 -21.35 8.25
C GLN A 300 -15.05 -22.33 9.38
N GLY A 301 -15.18 -21.91 10.63
CA GLY A 301 -14.94 -22.74 11.81
C GLY A 301 -13.49 -22.88 12.25
N TRP A 302 -12.55 -22.07 11.71
CA TRP A 302 -11.14 -22.11 12.11
C TRP A 302 -10.85 -21.32 13.40
N LEU A 303 -11.73 -20.40 13.74
CA LEU A 303 -11.70 -19.63 14.99
C LEU A 303 -13.10 -19.69 15.64
N PRO A 304 -13.22 -19.40 16.95
CA PRO A 304 -14.52 -19.34 17.61
C PRO A 304 -15.48 -18.38 16.89
N GLU A 305 -16.72 -18.80 16.65
CA GLU A 305 -17.73 -18.02 15.89
C GLU A 305 -17.90 -16.59 16.44
N LYS A 306 -17.80 -16.42 17.76
CA LYS A 306 -17.86 -15.10 18.42
C LYS A 306 -16.84 -14.10 17.88
N THR A 307 -15.70 -14.55 17.35
CA THR A 307 -14.69 -13.66 16.78
C THR A 307 -15.13 -13.06 15.44
N ALA A 308 -16.03 -13.74 14.72
CA ALA A 308 -16.58 -13.27 13.45
C ALA A 308 -17.82 -12.36 13.63
N GLU A 309 -18.36 -12.26 14.85
CA GLU A 309 -19.54 -11.44 15.14
C GLU A 309 -19.25 -9.97 14.86
N GLU A 310 -20.17 -9.34 14.14
CA GLU A 310 -20.09 -7.93 13.80
C GLU A 310 -20.84 -7.09 14.85
N ASN A 311 -20.25 -5.94 15.19
CA ASN A 311 -20.93 -4.94 15.98
C ASN A 311 -22.13 -4.33 15.20
N ARG A 312 -22.87 -3.40 15.82
CA ARG A 312 -24.01 -2.71 15.18
C ARG A 312 -23.66 -1.98 13.88
N ASN A 313 -22.37 -1.72 13.65
CA ASN A 313 -21.86 -1.02 12.48
C ASN A 313 -21.23 -1.96 11.43
N GLY A 314 -21.39 -3.29 11.55
CA GLY A 314 -20.87 -4.28 10.61
C GLY A 314 -19.35 -4.51 10.70
N VAL A 315 -18.77 -4.25 11.87
CA VAL A 315 -17.32 -4.42 12.09
C VAL A 315 -17.07 -5.58 13.05
N PRO A 316 -16.18 -6.54 12.72
CA PRO A 316 -15.78 -7.60 13.63
C PRO A 316 -14.85 -7.05 14.73
N ALA A 317 -15.45 -6.44 15.76
CA ALA A 317 -14.74 -5.65 16.75
C ALA A 317 -13.66 -6.44 17.51
N ILE A 318 -13.90 -7.73 17.80
CA ILE A 318 -12.92 -8.59 18.49
C ILE A 318 -11.66 -8.74 17.62
N LEU A 319 -11.83 -9.02 16.33
CA LEU A 319 -10.69 -9.15 15.42
C LEU A 319 -9.95 -7.82 15.24
N LEU A 320 -10.68 -6.70 15.17
CA LEU A 320 -10.06 -5.38 15.08
C LEU A 320 -9.22 -5.08 16.32
N MET A 321 -9.68 -5.47 17.52
CA MET A 321 -8.89 -5.34 18.76
C MET A 321 -7.65 -6.23 18.77
N VAL A 322 -7.67 -7.41 18.17
CA VAL A 322 -6.47 -8.24 17.99
C VAL A 322 -5.43 -7.49 17.15
N PHE A 323 -5.82 -6.91 16.03
CA PHE A 323 -4.91 -6.12 15.18
C PHE A 323 -4.47 -4.81 15.84
N PHE A 324 -5.34 -4.17 16.62
CA PHE A 324 -4.94 -3.06 17.48
C PHE A 324 -3.80 -3.46 18.43
N LEU A 325 -3.90 -4.60 19.10
CA LEU A 325 -2.85 -5.09 20.00
C LEU A 325 -1.56 -5.42 19.25
N MET A 326 -1.64 -5.97 18.04
CA MET A 326 -0.47 -6.21 17.19
C MET A 326 0.27 -4.91 16.84
N GLY A 327 -0.44 -3.81 16.68
CA GLY A 327 0.17 -2.48 16.52
C GLY A 327 0.66 -1.88 17.84
N ALA A 328 -0.12 -2.04 18.91
CA ALA A 328 0.15 -1.42 20.21
C ALA A 328 1.36 -2.03 20.93
N ILE A 329 1.52 -3.37 20.91
CA ILE A 329 2.61 -4.05 21.61
C ILE A 329 3.99 -3.57 21.12
N PRO A 330 4.32 -3.54 19.82
CA PRO A 330 5.61 -3.02 19.37
C PRO A 330 5.84 -1.53 19.68
N ILE A 331 4.78 -0.73 19.72
CA ILE A 331 4.88 0.70 20.10
C ILE A 331 5.25 0.82 21.58
N LEU A 332 4.56 0.08 22.47
CA LEU A 332 4.75 0.14 23.92
C LEU A 332 6.06 -0.48 24.37
N THR A 333 6.50 -1.54 23.71
CA THR A 333 7.79 -2.21 24.03
C THR A 333 9.00 -1.50 23.42
N GLY A 334 8.80 -0.45 22.63
CA GLY A 334 9.89 0.30 22.00
C GLY A 334 10.66 -0.49 20.93
N MET A 335 10.04 -1.50 20.32
CA MET A 335 10.70 -2.29 19.24
C MET A 335 11.22 -1.38 18.14
N ASP A 336 12.39 -1.74 17.60
CA ASP A 336 13.01 -0.99 16.50
C ASP A 336 12.13 -0.99 15.26
N LEU A 337 12.04 0.17 14.59
CA LEU A 337 11.19 0.37 13.42
C LEU A 337 11.65 -0.49 12.23
N THR A 338 12.95 -0.63 12.03
CA THR A 338 13.54 -1.40 10.94
C THR A 338 13.24 -2.90 11.12
N LEU A 339 13.39 -3.39 12.36
CA LEU A 339 13.06 -4.78 12.69
C LEU A 339 11.59 -5.08 12.41
N ILE A 340 10.67 -4.24 12.88
CA ILE A 340 9.23 -4.40 12.65
C ILE A 340 8.91 -4.40 11.14
N SER A 341 9.50 -3.45 10.41
CA SER A 341 9.27 -3.31 8.97
C SER A 341 9.78 -4.52 8.19
N ASN A 342 10.99 -4.99 8.49
CA ASN A 342 11.57 -6.16 7.82
C ASN A 342 10.76 -7.43 8.08
N MET A 343 10.33 -7.65 9.32
CA MET A 343 9.46 -8.78 9.67
C MET A 343 8.13 -8.73 8.90
N GLY A 344 7.48 -7.56 8.90
CA GLY A 344 6.19 -7.39 8.25
C GLY A 344 6.27 -7.52 6.73
N VAL A 345 7.22 -6.84 6.09
CA VAL A 345 7.41 -6.90 4.62
C VAL A 345 7.81 -8.30 4.18
N GLY A 346 8.74 -8.97 4.91
CA GLY A 346 9.16 -10.32 4.57
C GLY A 346 8.00 -11.33 4.58
N THR A 347 7.12 -11.25 5.58
CA THR A 347 5.93 -12.11 5.66
C THR A 347 4.86 -11.74 4.62
N ASP A 348 4.69 -10.44 4.29
CA ASP A 348 3.75 -10.00 3.25
C ASP A 348 4.17 -10.51 1.86
N MET A 349 5.47 -10.54 1.54
CA MET A 349 5.98 -11.13 0.30
C MET A 349 5.61 -12.60 0.14
N VAL A 350 5.62 -13.37 1.24
CA VAL A 350 5.18 -14.78 1.20
C VAL A 350 3.70 -14.87 0.86
N THR A 351 2.85 -14.00 1.44
CA THR A 351 1.41 -13.99 1.14
C THR A 351 1.13 -13.59 -0.30
N GLU A 352 1.86 -12.61 -0.85
CA GLU A 352 1.76 -12.24 -2.27
C GLU A 352 2.12 -13.39 -3.21
N PHE A 353 3.20 -14.07 -2.92
CA PHE A 353 3.64 -15.24 -3.69
C PHE A 353 2.57 -16.36 -3.70
N MET A 354 1.94 -16.60 -2.55
CA MET A 354 0.85 -17.57 -2.45
C MET A 354 -0.37 -17.18 -3.30
N VAL A 355 -0.74 -15.89 -3.34
CA VAL A 355 -1.84 -15.40 -4.20
C VAL A 355 -1.50 -15.59 -5.68
N LEU A 356 -0.26 -15.38 -6.06
CA LEU A 356 0.23 -15.62 -7.41
C LEU A 356 0.08 -17.09 -7.83
N LEU A 357 0.49 -18.01 -6.95
CA LEU A 357 0.33 -19.45 -7.17
C LEU A 357 -1.15 -19.86 -7.24
N ALA A 358 -2.00 -19.24 -6.44
CA ALA A 358 -3.45 -19.47 -6.50
C ALA A 358 -4.01 -19.02 -7.85
N CYS A 359 -3.63 -17.83 -8.35
CA CYS A 359 -4.05 -17.34 -9.65
C CYS A 359 -3.63 -18.26 -10.80
N TRP A 360 -2.45 -18.86 -10.73
CA TRP A 360 -1.99 -19.85 -11.71
C TRP A 360 -2.95 -21.03 -11.84
N ARG A 361 -3.54 -21.49 -10.73
CA ARG A 361 -4.45 -22.65 -10.70
C ARG A 361 -5.89 -22.32 -11.08
N LEU A 362 -6.25 -21.03 -11.13
CA LEU A 362 -7.63 -20.60 -11.37
C LEU A 362 -8.25 -21.17 -12.68
N PRO A 363 -7.59 -21.15 -13.84
CA PRO A 363 -8.18 -21.66 -15.09
C PRO A 363 -8.45 -23.17 -15.07
N ASP A 364 -7.74 -23.93 -14.21
CA ASP A 364 -7.88 -25.39 -14.11
C ASP A 364 -8.98 -25.80 -13.12
N ILE A 365 -9.19 -25.02 -12.05
CA ILE A 365 -10.13 -25.36 -10.98
C ILE A 365 -11.51 -24.73 -11.22
N PHE A 366 -11.53 -23.48 -11.72
CA PHE A 366 -12.74 -22.70 -11.99
C PHE A 366 -12.77 -22.16 -13.43
N PRO A 367 -12.80 -23.05 -14.46
CA PRO A 367 -12.71 -22.64 -15.86
C PRO A 367 -13.87 -21.74 -16.31
N GLU A 368 -15.09 -21.98 -15.81
CA GLU A 368 -16.26 -21.18 -16.19
C GLU A 368 -16.20 -19.77 -15.63
N GLU A 369 -15.88 -19.62 -14.35
CA GLU A 369 -15.71 -18.33 -13.66
C GLU A 369 -14.58 -17.54 -14.30
N TYR A 370 -13.47 -18.21 -14.63
CA TYR A 370 -12.36 -17.61 -15.33
C TYR A 370 -12.75 -17.05 -16.68
N GLN A 371 -13.49 -17.82 -17.49
CA GLN A 371 -13.93 -17.38 -18.82
C GLN A 371 -14.96 -16.24 -18.77
N LYS A 372 -15.81 -16.21 -17.72
CA LYS A 372 -16.80 -15.16 -17.50
C LYS A 372 -16.21 -13.90 -16.85
N SER A 373 -14.95 -13.97 -16.38
CA SER A 373 -14.31 -12.83 -15.72
C SER A 373 -14.07 -11.68 -16.71
N ALA A 374 -14.15 -10.44 -16.19
CA ALA A 374 -13.93 -9.24 -16.99
C ALA A 374 -12.48 -9.11 -17.54
N PHE A 375 -11.55 -9.88 -16.97
CA PHE A 375 -10.13 -9.86 -17.30
C PHE A 375 -9.61 -11.28 -17.58
N CYS A 376 -10.25 -11.97 -18.54
CA CYS A 376 -9.79 -13.27 -19.01
C CYS A 376 -8.61 -13.08 -19.98
N MET A 377 -7.50 -13.75 -19.72
CA MET A 377 -6.35 -13.80 -20.63
C MET A 377 -6.02 -15.25 -21.01
N LYS A 378 -5.27 -15.45 -22.10
CA LYS A 378 -4.85 -16.80 -22.48
C LYS A 378 -4.02 -17.43 -21.35
N LYS A 379 -4.30 -18.69 -21.03
CA LYS A 379 -3.61 -19.45 -19.96
C LYS A 379 -2.08 -19.31 -20.05
N ARG A 380 -1.51 -19.35 -21.28
CA ARG A 380 -0.07 -19.17 -21.50
C ARG A 380 0.44 -17.79 -21.06
N THR A 381 -0.32 -16.74 -21.33
CA THR A 381 0.03 -15.35 -20.91
C THR A 381 -0.02 -15.21 -19.40
N LEU A 382 -1.04 -15.80 -18.77
CA LEU A 382 -1.14 -15.83 -17.30
C LEU A 382 0.06 -16.52 -16.67
N HIS A 383 0.47 -17.66 -17.21
CA HIS A 383 1.64 -18.39 -16.71
C HIS A 383 2.95 -17.61 -16.89
N ILE A 384 3.14 -16.93 -18.02
CA ILE A 384 4.32 -16.08 -18.25
C ILE A 384 4.36 -14.92 -17.25
N LEU A 385 3.24 -14.22 -17.03
CA LEU A 385 3.15 -13.15 -16.04
C LEU A 385 3.47 -13.65 -14.63
N SER A 386 3.00 -14.83 -14.27
CA SER A 386 3.30 -15.45 -12.98
C SER A 386 4.78 -15.81 -12.84
N LEU A 387 5.44 -16.26 -13.92
CA LEU A 387 6.88 -16.57 -13.93
C LEU A 387 7.76 -15.32 -13.80
N ILE A 388 7.36 -14.18 -14.39
CA ILE A 388 8.08 -12.91 -14.24
C ILE A 388 8.17 -12.51 -12.76
N HIS A 389 7.11 -12.72 -11.99
CA HIS A 389 7.10 -12.45 -10.55
C HIS A 389 7.97 -13.40 -9.74
N ILE A 390 8.03 -14.68 -10.13
CA ILE A 390 8.85 -15.71 -9.46
C ILE A 390 10.34 -15.43 -9.70
N SER A 391 10.69 -14.86 -10.85
CA SER A 391 12.08 -14.57 -11.23
C SER A 391 12.61 -13.22 -10.73
N GLU A 392 11.86 -12.47 -9.91
CA GLU A 392 12.33 -11.23 -9.24
C GLU A 392 13.04 -11.56 -7.90
N PRO A 393 14.25 -12.18 -7.90
CA PRO A 393 15.01 -12.48 -6.67
C PRO A 393 15.53 -11.20 -5.99
N THR A 394 15.44 -10.06 -6.65
CA THR A 394 15.97 -8.77 -6.19
C THR A 394 15.26 -8.20 -4.97
N ARG A 395 14.07 -8.71 -4.60
CA ARG A 395 13.37 -8.26 -3.38
C ARG A 395 14.00 -8.79 -2.08
N LEU A 396 14.64 -9.96 -2.10
CA LEU A 396 15.25 -10.57 -0.91
C LEU A 396 16.64 -9.99 -0.61
N ASP A 397 17.41 -9.62 -1.64
CA ASP A 397 18.76 -9.04 -1.48
C ASP A 397 18.73 -7.56 -1.00
N VAL A 398 17.58 -6.91 -0.99
CA VAL A 398 17.42 -5.52 -0.53
C VAL A 398 17.18 -5.44 0.98
N ILE A 399 16.83 -6.56 1.61
CA ILE A 399 16.53 -6.67 3.06
C ILE A 399 17.74 -7.13 3.86
N SER A 400 18.78 -7.64 3.21
CA SER A 400 20.08 -8.00 3.82
C SER A 400 21.08 -6.85 3.68
#